data_9ebdd7c42ed0cdb11808577f153cb25c
#
_entry.id   9ebdd7c42ed0cdb11808577f153cb25c
#
_cell.length_a   1.000
_cell.length_b   1.000
_cell.length_c   1.000
_cell.angle_alpha   90.00
_cell.angle_beta   90.00
_cell.angle_gamma   90.00
#
_symmetry.space_group_name_H-M   'P 1'
#
loop_
_entity.id
_entity.type
_entity.pdbx_description
1 polymer ?
#
loop_
_entity_poly.entity_id
_entity_poly.type
_entity_poly.pdbx_seq_one_letter_code
_entity_poly.pdbx_strand_id
1 'polypeptide(L)'
;FYLALTDVSDAEKDVWRRARAFALEPDVLPRIREAWDRHEYPLDLVARLGQADLLRDGVPVDGLPDVSRVAAGLAMMELSRLDGSIATMTGVQGGLAMRSIQLCGSEEQRAEHLPAMARGELYGAFALTEPTHGSDSVSLETRAERVDGGWRLHGHKKWIGNGAAGGVTVVWARSAEDEKVRGFIVRQESEGYTAEVIKGKVALRAIDQAHITLDGVFVPDADVLPEARSFKDTSRVLFATRVGVAWSALGKAVGCYEAAVHY
;
A
#
# COMPACT_ATOMS: atom_id res chain seq x y z
N PHE A 1 16.12 7.33 23.26
CA PHE A 1 15.18 6.60 22.42
C PHE A 1 13.94 6.16 23.19
N TYR A 2 14.12 5.63 24.43
CA TYR A 2 13.04 5.16 25.29
C TYR A 2 12.13 6.27 25.83
N LEU A 3 12.58 7.51 25.86
CA LEU A 3 11.80 8.66 26.34
C LEU A 3 10.69 9.07 25.35
N ALA A 4 10.79 8.71 24.07
CA ALA A 4 9.77 9.02 23.08
C ALA A 4 8.40 8.36 23.33
N LEU A 5 8.36 7.31 24.17
CA LEU A 5 7.12 6.63 24.54
C LEU A 5 6.45 7.16 25.82
N THR A 6 7.06 8.13 26.51
CA THR A 6 6.49 8.69 27.75
C THR A 6 5.26 9.54 27.50
N ASP A 7 5.22 10.24 26.34
CA ASP A 7 4.15 11.16 25.95
C ASP A 7 3.10 10.52 25.02
N VAL A 8 3.12 9.18 24.91
CA VAL A 8 2.22 8.39 24.06
C VAL A 8 1.15 7.72 24.94
N SER A 9 -0.12 7.81 24.50
CA SER A 9 -1.24 7.19 25.23
C SER A 9 -1.14 5.67 25.28
N ASP A 10 -1.87 5.05 26.21
CA ASP A 10 -1.87 3.59 26.33
C ASP A 10 -2.48 2.90 25.11
N ALA A 11 -3.48 3.50 24.47
CA ALA A 11 -4.05 3.00 23.22
C ALA A 11 -3.03 3.01 22.09
N GLU A 12 -2.20 4.05 21.98
CA GLU A 12 -1.12 4.13 20.99
C GLU A 12 -0.01 3.13 21.28
N LYS A 13 0.36 2.96 22.55
CA LYS A 13 1.32 1.93 22.99
C LYS A 13 0.81 0.53 22.67
N ASP A 14 -0.50 0.29 22.74
CA ASP A 14 -1.07 -1.02 22.42
C ASP A 14 -0.85 -1.40 20.96
N VAL A 15 -1.07 -0.47 20.02
CA VAL A 15 -0.78 -0.69 18.58
C VAL A 15 0.71 -1.00 18.36
N TRP A 16 1.60 -0.26 19.03
CA TRP A 16 3.04 -0.53 18.98
C TRP A 16 3.37 -1.91 19.57
N ARG A 17 2.76 -2.30 20.71
CA ARG A 17 2.98 -3.61 21.33
C ARG A 17 2.55 -4.75 20.41
N ARG A 18 1.44 -4.60 19.69
CA ARG A 18 0.99 -5.59 18.69
C ARG A 18 2.00 -5.75 17.56
N ALA A 19 2.52 -4.64 17.01
CA ALA A 19 3.57 -4.69 15.99
C ALA A 19 4.85 -5.35 16.51
N ARG A 20 5.24 -5.03 17.75
CA ARG A 20 6.40 -5.64 18.41
C ARG A 20 6.20 -7.12 18.72
N ALA A 21 5.00 -7.51 19.16
CA ALA A 21 4.67 -8.91 19.40
C ALA A 21 4.79 -9.73 18.12
N PHE A 22 4.22 -9.25 17.01
CA PHE A 22 4.38 -9.86 15.68
C PHE A 22 5.87 -9.98 15.29
N ALA A 23 6.65 -8.91 15.47
CA ALA A 23 8.07 -8.90 15.09
C ALA A 23 8.94 -9.87 15.93
N LEU A 24 8.48 -10.23 17.13
CA LEU A 24 9.18 -11.15 18.05
C LEU A 24 8.68 -12.61 17.97
N GLU A 25 7.68 -12.92 17.14
CA GLU A 25 7.27 -14.29 16.92
C GLU A 25 8.43 -15.12 16.33
N PRO A 26 8.72 -16.31 16.86
CA PRO A 26 9.97 -17.03 16.57
C PRO A 26 10.18 -17.39 15.09
N ASP A 27 9.10 -17.53 14.33
CA ASP A 27 9.12 -17.93 12.93
C ASP A 27 9.09 -16.75 11.95
N VAL A 28 8.73 -15.53 12.40
CA VAL A 28 8.55 -14.36 11.51
C VAL A 28 9.87 -13.95 10.85
N LEU A 29 10.92 -13.71 11.63
CA LEU A 29 12.22 -13.30 11.06
C LEU A 29 12.84 -14.39 10.18
N PRO A 30 12.85 -15.69 10.56
CA PRO A 30 13.28 -16.76 9.67
C PRO A 30 12.49 -16.80 8.35
N ARG A 31 11.15 -16.66 8.39
CA ARG A 31 10.31 -16.65 7.19
C ARG A 31 10.59 -15.44 6.29
N ILE A 32 10.84 -14.27 6.86
CA ILE A 32 11.24 -13.08 6.10
C ILE A 32 12.59 -13.30 5.42
N ARG A 33 13.57 -13.86 6.12
CA ARG A 33 14.90 -14.17 5.56
C ARG A 33 14.80 -15.15 4.39
N GLU A 34 14.03 -16.21 4.55
CA GLU A 34 13.76 -17.18 3.48
C GLU A 34 13.13 -16.50 2.26
N ALA A 35 12.08 -15.69 2.48
CA ALA A 35 11.41 -14.93 1.42
C ALA A 35 12.37 -13.94 0.73
N TRP A 36 13.24 -13.28 1.51
CA TRP A 36 14.23 -12.35 0.99
C TRP A 36 15.28 -13.08 0.12
N ASP A 37 15.78 -14.24 0.55
CA ASP A 37 16.76 -15.03 -0.21
C ASP A 37 16.17 -15.57 -1.51
N ARG A 38 14.91 -16.02 -1.47
CA ARG A 38 14.21 -16.60 -2.62
C ARG A 38 13.54 -15.57 -3.52
N HIS A 39 13.50 -14.27 -3.14
CA HIS A 39 12.70 -13.26 -3.81
C HIS A 39 11.21 -13.63 -3.89
N GLU A 40 10.67 -14.12 -2.80
CA GLU A 40 9.28 -14.50 -2.65
C GLU A 40 8.49 -13.42 -1.88
N TYR A 41 7.20 -13.35 -2.15
CA TYR A 41 6.28 -12.52 -1.39
C TYR A 41 5.61 -13.37 -0.29
N PRO A 42 5.90 -13.14 1.01
CA PRO A 42 5.36 -13.97 2.09
C PRO A 42 3.91 -13.59 2.44
N LEU A 43 2.95 -13.99 1.60
CA LEU A 43 1.52 -13.69 1.77
C LEU A 43 0.94 -14.25 3.08
N ASP A 44 1.52 -15.32 3.61
CA ASP A 44 1.21 -15.87 4.92
C ASP A 44 1.41 -14.85 6.05
N LEU A 45 2.47 -14.03 5.98
CA LEU A 45 2.71 -12.96 6.95
C LEU A 45 1.72 -11.79 6.77
N VAL A 46 1.22 -11.54 5.56
CA VAL A 46 0.20 -10.51 5.32
C VAL A 46 -1.09 -10.83 6.06
N ALA A 47 -1.55 -12.09 5.99
CA ALA A 47 -2.74 -12.54 6.71
C ALA A 47 -2.57 -12.37 8.22
N ARG A 48 -1.39 -12.68 8.77
CA ARG A 48 -1.08 -12.49 10.21
C ARG A 48 -1.06 -11.01 10.61
N LEU A 49 -0.52 -10.12 9.76
CA LEU A 49 -0.59 -8.66 9.96
C LEU A 49 -2.04 -8.16 9.98
N GLY A 50 -2.90 -8.71 9.12
CA GLY A 50 -4.33 -8.41 9.11
C GLY A 50 -5.02 -8.84 10.43
N GLN A 51 -4.74 -10.06 10.92
CA GLN A 51 -5.25 -10.56 12.20
C GLN A 51 -4.80 -9.70 13.39
N ALA A 52 -3.59 -9.14 13.33
CA ALA A 52 -3.05 -8.24 14.33
C ALA A 52 -3.52 -6.78 14.17
N ASP A 53 -4.39 -6.46 13.20
CA ASP A 53 -4.85 -5.11 12.85
C ASP A 53 -3.67 -4.14 12.58
N LEU A 54 -2.71 -4.55 11.75
CA LEU A 54 -1.50 -3.80 11.42
C LEU A 54 -1.42 -3.35 9.95
N LEU A 55 -2.44 -3.69 9.11
CA LEU A 55 -2.39 -3.39 7.67
C LEU A 55 -2.98 -2.04 7.28
N ARG A 56 -3.85 -1.44 8.07
CA ARG A 56 -4.66 -0.28 7.64
C ARG A 56 -4.01 1.09 7.79
N ASP A 57 -2.83 1.21 8.39
CA ASP A 57 -2.08 2.48 8.53
C ASP A 57 -2.94 3.66 9.02
N GLY A 58 -3.80 3.42 10.02
CA GLY A 58 -4.71 4.42 10.57
C GLY A 58 -5.87 4.83 9.62
N VAL A 59 -6.16 4.04 8.60
CA VAL A 59 -7.40 4.19 7.83
C VAL A 59 -8.57 3.73 8.69
N PRO A 60 -9.61 4.57 8.89
CA PRO A 60 -10.83 4.17 9.58
C PRO A 60 -11.51 3.02 8.83
N VAL A 61 -11.95 2.02 9.57
CA VAL A 61 -12.72 0.88 9.03
C VAL A 61 -13.83 0.57 10.02
N ASP A 62 -15.06 0.44 9.54
CA ASP A 62 -16.22 0.18 10.38
C ASP A 62 -16.05 -1.11 11.20
N GLY A 63 -16.39 -1.02 12.48
CA GLY A 63 -16.25 -2.13 13.42
C GLY A 63 -14.83 -2.32 13.99
N LEU A 64 -13.84 -1.55 13.55
CA LEU A 64 -12.49 -1.55 14.13
C LEU A 64 -12.22 -0.29 14.95
N PRO A 65 -11.40 -0.38 16.03
CA PRO A 65 -11.03 0.79 16.83
C PRO A 65 -10.30 1.84 16.00
N ASP A 66 -10.44 3.11 16.34
CA ASP A 66 -9.65 4.17 15.73
C ASP A 66 -8.17 4.00 16.06
N VAL A 67 -7.33 4.21 15.05
CA VAL A 67 -5.87 4.21 15.18
C VAL A 67 -5.35 5.61 14.85
N SER A 68 -4.75 6.26 15.83
CA SER A 68 -4.17 7.59 15.63
C SER A 68 -2.99 7.54 14.65
N ARG A 69 -2.63 8.68 14.07
CA ARG A 69 -1.45 8.78 13.19
C ARG A 69 -0.15 8.46 13.93
N VAL A 70 -0.08 8.73 15.23
CA VAL A 70 1.07 8.38 16.06
C VAL A 70 1.14 6.88 16.23
N ALA A 71 0.02 6.22 16.56
CA ALA A 71 -0.06 4.78 16.69
C ALA A 71 0.33 4.04 15.39
N ALA A 72 -0.21 4.50 14.26
CA ALA A 72 0.16 3.96 12.93
C ALA A 72 1.66 4.16 12.64
N GLY A 73 2.21 5.33 12.98
CA GLY A 73 3.65 5.61 12.86
C GLY A 73 4.52 4.71 13.71
N LEU A 74 4.13 4.46 14.96
CA LEU A 74 4.85 3.55 15.87
C LEU A 74 4.83 2.11 15.35
N ALA A 75 3.70 1.64 14.83
CA ALA A 75 3.62 0.33 14.19
C ALA A 75 4.51 0.25 12.95
N MET A 76 4.46 1.26 12.08
CA MET A 76 5.31 1.36 10.89
C MET A 76 6.81 1.35 11.25
N MET A 77 7.19 2.09 12.30
CA MET A 77 8.56 2.10 12.80
C MET A 77 9.00 0.71 13.26
N GLU A 78 8.17 0.02 14.05
CA GLU A 78 8.51 -1.30 14.57
C GLU A 78 8.59 -2.36 13.46
N LEU A 79 7.66 -2.35 12.50
CA LEU A 79 7.72 -3.24 11.34
C LEU A 79 8.93 -2.95 10.45
N SER A 80 9.29 -1.67 10.28
CA SER A 80 10.49 -1.28 9.53
C SER A 80 11.79 -1.63 10.24
N ARG A 81 11.78 -1.63 11.58
CA ARG A 81 12.91 -2.13 12.39
C ARG A 81 13.15 -3.62 12.14
N LEU A 82 12.07 -4.38 11.97
CA LEU A 82 12.14 -5.80 11.63
C LEU A 82 12.64 -6.01 10.19
N ASP A 83 11.91 -5.48 9.21
CA ASP A 83 12.26 -5.59 7.78
C ASP A 83 11.58 -4.53 6.92
N GLY A 84 12.34 -3.99 5.96
CA GLY A 84 11.84 -2.94 5.06
C GLY A 84 10.78 -3.41 4.07
N SER A 85 10.77 -4.68 3.65
CA SER A 85 9.77 -5.23 2.74
C SER A 85 8.42 -5.33 3.43
N ILE A 86 8.40 -5.82 4.68
CA ILE A 86 7.18 -5.94 5.50
C ILE A 86 6.56 -4.56 5.75
N ALA A 87 7.37 -3.57 6.12
CA ALA A 87 6.88 -2.21 6.29
C ALA A 87 6.37 -1.59 4.99
N THR A 88 7.04 -1.84 3.86
CA THR A 88 6.59 -1.35 2.55
C THR A 88 5.27 -1.98 2.15
N MET A 89 5.09 -3.26 2.40
CA MET A 89 3.84 -3.98 2.16
C MET A 89 2.67 -3.35 2.92
N THR A 90 2.83 -3.07 4.23
CA THR A 90 1.79 -2.40 5.03
C THR A 90 1.52 -0.97 4.54
N GLY A 91 2.58 -0.24 4.16
CA GLY A 91 2.45 1.11 3.60
C GLY A 91 1.72 1.14 2.25
N VAL A 92 1.94 0.15 1.38
CA VAL A 92 1.21 0.02 0.10
C VAL A 92 -0.26 -0.32 0.37
N GLN A 93 -0.51 -1.31 1.21
CA GLN A 93 -1.87 -1.77 1.55
C GLN A 93 -2.68 -0.65 2.21
N GLY A 94 -2.27 -0.21 3.39
CA GLY A 94 -3.00 0.75 4.21
C GLY A 94 -2.78 2.20 3.77
N GLY A 95 -1.51 2.59 3.70
CA GLY A 95 -1.13 3.98 3.47
C GLY A 95 -1.48 4.50 2.08
N LEU A 96 -1.45 3.65 1.05
CA LEU A 96 -1.70 4.05 -0.33
C LEU A 96 -3.04 3.53 -0.87
N ALA A 97 -3.23 2.21 -0.99
CA ALA A 97 -4.43 1.65 -1.61
C ALA A 97 -5.70 1.92 -0.80
N MET A 98 -5.74 1.50 0.48
CA MET A 98 -6.89 1.76 1.35
C MET A 98 -7.11 3.27 1.54
N ARG A 99 -6.04 4.06 1.69
CA ARG A 99 -6.14 5.51 1.82
C ARG A 99 -6.76 6.18 0.59
N SER A 100 -6.46 5.69 -0.61
CA SER A 100 -7.09 6.17 -1.85
C SER A 100 -8.59 5.93 -1.84
N ILE A 101 -9.03 4.73 -1.48
CA ILE A 101 -10.46 4.39 -1.38
C ILE A 101 -11.11 5.19 -0.25
N GLN A 102 -10.46 5.34 0.90
CA GLN A 102 -10.96 6.12 2.03
C GLN A 102 -11.17 7.61 1.67
N LEU A 103 -10.24 8.23 0.95
CA LEU A 103 -10.28 9.65 0.63
C LEU A 103 -11.07 9.99 -0.62
N CYS A 104 -11.14 9.07 -1.58
CA CYS A 104 -11.68 9.34 -2.90
C CYS A 104 -12.83 8.41 -3.31
N GLY A 105 -13.10 7.34 -2.55
CA GLY A 105 -14.17 6.38 -2.81
C GLY A 105 -15.53 6.84 -2.31
N SER A 106 -16.59 6.19 -2.82
CA SER A 106 -17.94 6.30 -2.28
C SER A 106 -18.08 5.54 -0.95
N GLU A 107 -19.24 5.66 -0.27
CA GLU A 107 -19.54 4.88 0.94
C GLU A 107 -19.59 3.38 0.62
N GLU A 108 -20.20 3.02 -0.50
CA GLU A 108 -20.31 1.64 -0.97
C GLU A 108 -18.92 1.06 -1.25
N GLN A 109 -18.05 1.77 -1.96
CA GLN A 109 -16.69 1.33 -2.23
C GLN A 109 -15.87 1.16 -0.94
N ARG A 110 -16.01 2.06 0.02
CA ARG A 110 -15.37 1.93 1.34
C ARG A 110 -15.89 0.71 2.09
N ALA A 111 -17.20 0.51 2.12
CA ALA A 111 -17.83 -0.64 2.80
C ALA A 111 -17.47 -1.97 2.15
N GLU A 112 -17.36 -2.02 0.82
CA GLU A 112 -16.99 -3.23 0.08
C GLU A 112 -15.53 -3.63 0.29
N HIS A 113 -14.59 -2.66 0.17
CA HIS A 113 -13.17 -2.99 0.06
C HIS A 113 -12.41 -2.90 1.39
N LEU A 114 -12.63 -1.85 2.20
CA LEU A 114 -11.77 -1.56 3.35
C LEU A 114 -11.74 -2.66 4.41
N PRO A 115 -12.88 -3.32 4.78
CA PRO A 115 -12.84 -4.38 5.78
C PRO A 115 -12.01 -5.60 5.35
N ALA A 116 -12.18 -6.08 4.12
CA ALA A 116 -11.42 -7.22 3.61
C ALA A 116 -9.92 -6.87 3.45
N MET A 117 -9.61 -5.64 3.03
CA MET A 117 -8.23 -5.15 2.94
C MET A 117 -7.57 -5.05 4.32
N ALA A 118 -8.29 -4.58 5.35
CA ALA A 118 -7.78 -4.48 6.72
C ALA A 118 -7.44 -5.85 7.31
N ARG A 119 -8.24 -6.89 6.98
CA ARG A 119 -7.99 -8.27 7.42
C ARG A 119 -6.94 -9.02 6.59
N GLY A 120 -6.43 -8.42 5.50
CA GLY A 120 -5.48 -9.08 4.60
C GLY A 120 -6.11 -10.15 3.70
N GLU A 121 -7.42 -10.13 3.53
CA GLU A 121 -8.20 -11.00 2.65
C GLU A 121 -8.26 -10.47 1.22
N LEU A 122 -8.06 -9.17 1.05
CA LEU A 122 -7.99 -8.48 -0.23
C LEU A 122 -6.72 -7.63 -0.29
N TYR A 123 -5.87 -7.90 -1.27
CA TYR A 123 -4.63 -7.12 -1.48
C TYR A 123 -4.93 -5.87 -2.28
N GLY A 124 -4.35 -4.75 -1.84
CA GLY A 124 -4.48 -3.46 -2.51
C GLY A 124 -3.14 -2.97 -3.06
N ALA A 125 -3.14 -2.52 -4.29
CA ALA A 125 -2.02 -1.87 -4.94
C ALA A 125 -2.35 -0.41 -5.30
N PHE A 126 -1.29 0.40 -5.47
CA PHE A 126 -1.40 1.81 -5.85
C PHE A 126 -0.54 2.07 -7.09
N ALA A 127 -1.18 2.27 -8.23
CA ALA A 127 -0.54 2.36 -9.53
C ALA A 127 -0.54 3.81 -10.04
N LEU A 128 0.46 4.58 -9.61
CA LEU A 128 0.71 5.96 -10.06
C LEU A 128 1.93 6.04 -10.97
N THR A 129 3.09 5.56 -10.47
CA THR A 129 4.40 5.64 -11.12
C THR A 129 4.41 4.92 -12.46
N GLU A 130 4.99 5.56 -13.47
CA GLU A 130 5.16 5.03 -14.83
C GLU A 130 6.63 4.84 -15.17
N PRO A 131 6.97 4.07 -16.23
CA PRO A 131 8.35 3.89 -16.66
C PRO A 131 9.09 5.19 -16.91
N THR A 132 8.41 6.21 -17.43
CA THR A 132 8.93 7.53 -17.82
C THR A 132 8.64 8.63 -16.81
N HIS A 133 7.65 8.44 -15.93
CA HIS A 133 7.17 9.44 -14.97
C HIS A 133 7.21 8.91 -13.53
N GLY A 134 8.35 9.11 -12.85
CA GLY A 134 8.53 8.82 -11.43
C GLY A 134 8.23 10.05 -10.56
N SER A 135 9.22 10.94 -10.40
CA SER A 135 9.06 12.16 -9.60
C SER A 135 8.07 13.16 -10.22
N ASP A 136 8.03 13.25 -11.53
CA ASP A 136 7.04 14.02 -12.27
C ASP A 136 5.77 13.21 -12.52
N SER A 137 5.17 12.72 -11.45
CA SER A 137 3.97 11.88 -11.53
C SER A 137 2.72 12.63 -11.99
N VAL A 138 2.73 13.97 -11.98
CA VAL A 138 1.63 14.76 -12.55
C VAL A 138 1.54 14.63 -14.07
N SER A 139 2.65 14.34 -14.72
CA SER A 139 2.74 14.16 -16.17
C SER A 139 2.43 12.74 -16.64
N LEU A 140 1.80 11.92 -15.81
CA LEU A 140 1.43 10.54 -16.13
C LEU A 140 0.72 10.44 -17.50
N GLU A 141 1.05 9.37 -18.25
CA GLU A 141 0.59 9.14 -19.63
C GLU A 141 -0.51 8.09 -19.74
N THR A 142 -0.72 7.24 -18.71
CA THR A 142 -1.83 6.27 -18.71
C THR A 142 -3.14 6.96 -18.98
N ARG A 143 -3.89 6.48 -20.00
CA ARG A 143 -5.14 7.07 -20.48
C ARG A 143 -6.36 6.30 -19.99
N ALA A 144 -7.44 7.05 -19.78
CA ALA A 144 -8.76 6.54 -19.51
C ALA A 144 -9.74 7.10 -20.56
N GLU A 145 -10.32 6.24 -21.36
CA GLU A 145 -11.27 6.59 -22.43
C GLU A 145 -12.68 6.22 -21.98
N ARG A 146 -13.61 7.14 -22.10
CA ARG A 146 -15.03 6.92 -21.79
C ARG A 146 -15.65 5.95 -22.80
N VAL A 147 -16.34 4.93 -22.30
CA VAL A 147 -17.10 4.00 -23.12
C VAL A 147 -18.49 3.76 -22.48
N ASP A 148 -19.35 3.03 -23.16
CA ASP A 148 -20.66 2.71 -22.62
C ASP A 148 -20.53 1.89 -21.30
N GLY A 149 -21.17 2.39 -20.23
CA GLY A 149 -21.19 1.78 -18.90
C GLY A 149 -19.87 1.87 -18.10
N GLY A 150 -18.84 2.58 -18.61
CA GLY A 150 -17.57 2.66 -17.88
C GLY A 150 -16.44 3.32 -18.65
N TRP A 151 -15.23 2.82 -18.41
CA TRP A 151 -13.99 3.35 -18.97
C TRP A 151 -13.08 2.24 -19.48
N ARG A 152 -12.25 2.53 -20.46
CA ARG A 152 -11.13 1.68 -20.88
C ARG A 152 -9.82 2.33 -20.53
N LEU A 153 -8.94 1.56 -19.87
CA LEU A 153 -7.63 2.03 -19.44
C LEU A 153 -6.54 1.48 -20.35
N HIS A 154 -5.61 2.36 -20.76
CA HIS A 154 -4.43 2.03 -21.56
C HIS A 154 -3.19 2.68 -20.96
N GLY A 155 -2.11 1.92 -20.82
CA GLY A 155 -0.84 2.45 -20.34
C GLY A 155 0.01 1.46 -19.57
N HIS A 156 1.05 1.99 -18.94
CA HIS A 156 2.04 1.20 -18.21
C HIS A 156 2.30 1.79 -16.83
N LYS A 157 2.40 0.92 -15.83
CA LYS A 157 2.79 1.32 -14.48
C LYS A 157 4.01 0.53 -14.04
N LYS A 158 4.87 1.11 -13.20
CA LYS A 158 6.12 0.48 -12.80
C LYS A 158 6.38 0.64 -11.30
N TRP A 159 7.05 -0.34 -10.73
CA TRP A 159 7.37 -0.40 -9.30
C TRP A 159 6.13 -0.51 -8.40
N ILE A 160 5.10 -1.19 -8.87
CA ILE A 160 3.83 -1.25 -8.16
C ILE A 160 3.84 -2.42 -7.17
N GLY A 161 3.97 -2.09 -5.88
CA GLY A 161 3.82 -3.07 -4.80
C GLY A 161 2.42 -3.66 -4.79
N ASN A 162 2.31 -4.96 -4.50
CA ASN A 162 1.07 -5.74 -4.56
C ASN A 162 0.41 -5.81 -5.96
N GLY A 163 1.04 -5.27 -7.00
CA GLY A 163 0.44 -5.21 -8.35
C GLY A 163 0.23 -6.56 -9.04
N ALA A 164 0.80 -7.64 -8.48
CA ALA A 164 0.66 -9.02 -8.96
C ALA A 164 0.15 -9.96 -7.84
N ALA A 165 -0.46 -9.44 -6.78
CA ALA A 165 -0.85 -10.24 -5.62
C ALA A 165 -2.25 -10.87 -5.74
N GLY A 166 -2.98 -10.61 -6.81
CA GLY A 166 -4.32 -11.17 -7.05
C GLY A 166 -5.44 -10.42 -6.33
N GLY A 167 -5.33 -9.11 -6.18
CA GLY A 167 -6.32 -8.26 -5.52
C GLY A 167 -6.83 -7.13 -6.40
N VAL A 168 -6.91 -5.92 -5.84
CA VAL A 168 -7.32 -4.70 -6.54
C VAL A 168 -6.17 -3.71 -6.66
N THR A 169 -6.14 -2.97 -7.74
CA THR A 169 -5.18 -1.89 -7.98
C THR A 169 -5.90 -0.57 -8.13
N VAL A 170 -5.59 0.42 -7.31
CA VAL A 170 -6.01 1.80 -7.55
C VAL A 170 -5.11 2.38 -8.64
N VAL A 171 -5.65 2.50 -9.84
CA VAL A 171 -4.95 3.04 -11.01
C VAL A 171 -5.29 4.52 -11.17
N TRP A 172 -4.26 5.36 -11.27
CA TRP A 172 -4.40 6.76 -11.62
C TRP A 172 -4.14 6.95 -13.12
N ALA A 173 -5.14 7.46 -13.81
CA ALA A 173 -5.09 7.65 -15.26
C ALA A 173 -5.65 9.01 -15.66
N ARG A 174 -5.21 9.52 -16.80
CA ARG A 174 -5.66 10.78 -17.37
C ARG A 174 -6.87 10.52 -18.28
N SER A 175 -7.98 11.17 -17.97
CA SER A 175 -9.18 11.12 -18.79
C SER A 175 -8.93 11.76 -20.17
N ALA A 176 -9.30 11.07 -21.23
CA ALA A 176 -9.25 11.60 -22.59
C ALA A 176 -10.29 12.71 -22.86
N GLU A 177 -11.32 12.85 -22.01
CA GLU A 177 -12.37 13.85 -22.20
C GLU A 177 -11.93 15.26 -21.77
N ASP A 178 -11.20 15.36 -20.65
CA ASP A 178 -10.90 16.66 -20.01
C ASP A 178 -9.46 16.79 -19.51
N GLU A 179 -8.59 15.83 -19.84
CA GLU A 179 -7.18 15.74 -19.45
C GLU A 179 -6.94 15.70 -17.92
N LYS A 180 -7.99 15.53 -17.12
CA LYS A 180 -7.85 15.44 -15.66
C LYS A 180 -7.51 14.03 -15.22
N VAL A 181 -6.74 13.94 -14.15
CA VAL A 181 -6.40 12.65 -13.52
C VAL A 181 -7.58 12.17 -12.68
N ARG A 182 -7.92 10.90 -12.85
CA ARG A 182 -8.96 10.17 -12.12
C ARG A 182 -8.38 8.92 -11.49
N GLY A 183 -9.04 8.39 -10.47
CA GLY A 183 -8.70 7.13 -9.81
C GLY A 183 -9.71 6.04 -10.17
N PHE A 184 -9.21 4.84 -10.39
CA PHE A 184 -9.99 3.67 -10.79
C PHE A 184 -9.62 2.48 -9.93
N ILE A 185 -10.62 1.74 -9.40
CA ILE A 185 -10.40 0.45 -8.74
C ILE A 185 -10.41 -0.62 -9.84
N VAL A 186 -9.27 -1.25 -10.08
CA VAL A 186 -9.10 -2.26 -11.13
C VAL A 186 -8.84 -3.61 -10.47
N ARG A 187 -9.64 -4.62 -10.81
CA ARG A 187 -9.38 -6.01 -10.39
C ARG A 187 -8.19 -6.55 -11.18
N GLN A 188 -7.25 -7.21 -10.49
CA GLN A 188 -6.02 -7.70 -11.15
C GLN A 188 -6.27 -8.87 -12.11
N GLU A 189 -7.41 -9.54 -12.00
CA GLU A 189 -7.87 -10.57 -12.92
C GLU A 189 -8.62 -10.04 -14.16
N SER A 190 -8.82 -8.72 -14.29
CA SER A 190 -9.51 -8.12 -15.42
C SER A 190 -8.78 -8.40 -16.75
N GLU A 191 -9.55 -8.67 -17.81
CA GLU A 191 -8.99 -8.79 -19.16
C GLU A 191 -8.20 -7.53 -19.54
N GLY A 192 -7.00 -7.72 -20.10
CA GLY A 192 -6.09 -6.63 -20.46
C GLY A 192 -5.20 -6.13 -19.32
N TYR A 193 -5.41 -6.58 -18.06
CA TYR A 193 -4.48 -6.30 -16.98
C TYR A 193 -3.40 -7.40 -16.95
N THR A 194 -2.14 -7.03 -17.15
CA THR A 194 -1.01 -7.95 -16.99
C THR A 194 0.01 -7.35 -16.06
N ALA A 195 0.60 -8.18 -15.20
CA ALA A 195 1.57 -7.76 -14.20
C ALA A 195 2.80 -8.69 -14.22
N GLU A 196 3.96 -8.10 -14.48
CA GLU A 196 5.24 -8.81 -14.48
C GLU A 196 6.02 -8.42 -13.22
N VAL A 197 6.30 -9.38 -12.35
CA VAL A 197 7.08 -9.14 -11.13
C VAL A 197 8.52 -8.77 -11.49
N ILE A 198 8.98 -7.64 -10.97
CA ILE A 198 10.35 -7.13 -11.18
C ILE A 198 11.33 -7.98 -10.36
N LYS A 199 12.20 -8.70 -11.05
CA LYS A 199 13.24 -9.55 -10.45
C LYS A 199 14.57 -8.82 -10.31
N GLY A 200 15.51 -9.42 -9.56
CA GLY A 200 16.88 -8.91 -9.43
C GLY A 200 17.02 -7.65 -8.55
N LYS A 201 16.05 -7.32 -7.73
CA LYS A 201 16.12 -6.20 -6.79
C LYS A 201 17.20 -6.43 -5.75
N VAL A 202 17.94 -5.38 -5.38
CA VAL A 202 18.97 -5.39 -4.33
C VAL A 202 18.37 -5.05 -2.95
N ALA A 203 17.15 -4.50 -2.90
CA ALA A 203 16.43 -4.15 -1.68
C ALA A 203 14.96 -4.49 -1.84
N LEU A 204 14.21 -4.55 -0.71
CA LEU A 204 12.78 -4.88 -0.70
C LEU A 204 12.47 -6.18 -1.45
N ARG A 205 13.28 -7.22 -1.19
CA ARG A 205 13.23 -8.47 -1.96
C ARG A 205 12.04 -9.35 -1.56
N ALA A 206 11.53 -9.19 -0.33
CA ALA A 206 10.39 -9.94 0.20
C ALA A 206 9.04 -9.20 0.00
N ILE A 207 8.94 -8.35 -1.01
CA ILE A 207 7.68 -7.81 -1.53
C ILE A 207 7.72 -7.82 -3.04
N ASP A 208 6.65 -8.30 -3.69
CA ASP A 208 6.53 -8.20 -5.13
C ASP A 208 6.19 -6.76 -5.55
N GLN A 209 7.02 -6.23 -6.43
CA GLN A 209 6.74 -5.02 -7.17
C GLN A 209 6.65 -5.38 -8.64
N ALA A 210 5.63 -4.88 -9.31
CA ALA A 210 5.32 -5.26 -10.68
C ALA A 210 5.48 -4.11 -11.67
N HIS A 211 5.75 -4.49 -12.92
CA HIS A 211 5.45 -3.71 -14.09
C HIS A 211 4.05 -4.12 -14.57
N ILE A 212 3.12 -3.18 -14.65
CA ILE A 212 1.74 -3.41 -15.06
C ILE A 212 1.54 -2.85 -16.47
N THR A 213 0.92 -3.65 -17.34
CA THR A 213 0.40 -3.20 -18.62
C THR A 213 -1.13 -3.21 -18.58
N LEU A 214 -1.73 -2.13 -18.99
CA LEU A 214 -3.18 -1.95 -19.14
C LEU A 214 -3.46 -1.84 -20.64
N ASP A 215 -4.05 -2.89 -21.19
CA ASP A 215 -4.40 -2.97 -22.62
C ASP A 215 -5.92 -3.04 -22.79
N GLY A 216 -6.56 -1.88 -22.77
CA GLY A 216 -8.01 -1.76 -22.90
C GLY A 216 -8.79 -2.30 -21.71
N VAL A 217 -8.21 -2.28 -20.50
CA VAL A 217 -8.87 -2.78 -19.29
C VAL A 217 -10.18 -2.04 -19.05
N PHE A 218 -11.30 -2.77 -19.09
CA PHE A 218 -12.61 -2.19 -18.78
C PHE A 218 -12.80 -2.02 -17.28
N VAL A 219 -13.23 -0.81 -16.90
CA VAL A 219 -13.58 -0.45 -15.52
C VAL A 219 -15.00 0.10 -15.52
N PRO A 220 -15.96 -0.54 -14.86
CA PRO A 220 -17.33 -0.05 -14.76
C PRO A 220 -17.40 1.27 -13.99
N ASP A 221 -18.44 2.06 -14.21
CA ASP A 221 -18.64 3.34 -13.52
C ASP A 221 -18.67 3.21 -12.00
N ALA A 222 -19.14 2.10 -11.48
CA ALA A 222 -19.17 1.81 -10.06
C ALA A 222 -17.77 1.70 -9.42
N ASP A 223 -16.73 1.41 -10.21
CA ASP A 223 -15.35 1.25 -9.75
C ASP A 223 -14.50 2.52 -9.99
N VAL A 224 -15.09 3.62 -10.48
CA VAL A 224 -14.45 4.93 -10.54
C VAL A 224 -14.51 5.57 -9.14
N LEU A 225 -13.39 6.09 -8.66
CA LEU A 225 -13.35 6.83 -7.41
C LEU A 225 -13.99 8.22 -7.59
N PRO A 226 -15.20 8.49 -7.04
CA PRO A 226 -15.97 9.69 -7.39
C PRO A 226 -15.33 11.00 -6.92
N GLU A 227 -14.51 10.96 -5.88
CA GLU A 227 -13.80 12.13 -5.36
C GLU A 227 -12.37 12.29 -5.92
N ALA A 228 -11.95 11.41 -6.82
CA ALA A 228 -10.70 11.52 -7.56
C ALA A 228 -10.93 12.34 -8.87
N ARG A 229 -11.07 13.64 -8.74
CA ARG A 229 -11.48 14.55 -9.83
C ARG A 229 -10.31 15.27 -10.51
N SER A 230 -9.12 15.19 -9.93
CA SER A 230 -7.91 15.83 -10.45
C SER A 230 -6.65 15.25 -9.78
N PHE A 231 -5.47 15.60 -10.26
CA PHE A 231 -4.20 15.23 -9.62
C PHE A 231 -4.06 15.76 -8.17
N LYS A 232 -4.83 16.78 -7.78
CA LYS A 232 -4.84 17.27 -6.38
C LYS A 232 -5.30 16.18 -5.42
N ASP A 233 -6.21 15.32 -5.85
CA ASP A 233 -6.75 14.24 -5.01
C ASP A 233 -5.73 13.11 -4.85
N THR A 234 -4.97 12.78 -5.93
CA THR A 234 -3.77 11.93 -5.84
C THR A 234 -2.76 12.52 -4.86
N SER A 235 -2.50 13.83 -4.95
CA SER A 235 -1.59 14.54 -4.05
C SER A 235 -2.04 14.48 -2.59
N ARG A 236 -3.35 14.51 -2.29
CA ARG A 236 -3.90 14.33 -0.93
C ARG A 236 -3.53 12.96 -0.37
N VAL A 237 -3.65 11.90 -1.16
CA VAL A 237 -3.23 10.54 -0.77
C VAL A 237 -1.74 10.52 -0.47
N LEU A 238 -0.91 11.02 -1.39
CA LEU A 238 0.55 11.06 -1.21
C LEU A 238 0.95 11.89 0.02
N PHE A 239 0.30 13.02 0.27
CA PHE A 239 0.56 13.85 1.45
C PHE A 239 0.26 13.09 2.75
N ALA A 240 -0.84 12.35 2.79
CA ALA A 240 -1.23 11.57 3.97
C ALA A 240 -0.22 10.45 4.30
N THR A 241 0.50 9.94 3.30
CA THR A 241 1.45 8.81 3.46
C THR A 241 2.88 9.25 3.78
N ARG A 242 3.24 10.51 3.56
CA ARG A 242 4.64 10.99 3.73
C ARG A 242 5.19 10.78 5.13
N VAL A 243 4.36 10.97 6.14
CA VAL A 243 4.77 10.76 7.54
C VAL A 243 5.10 9.30 7.81
N GLY A 244 4.35 8.35 7.22
CA GLY A 244 4.65 6.92 7.29
C GLY A 244 6.04 6.57 6.76
N VAL A 245 6.48 7.24 5.68
CA VAL A 245 7.85 7.06 5.14
C VAL A 245 8.91 7.52 6.14
N ALA A 246 8.69 8.63 6.85
CA ALA A 246 9.61 9.10 7.89
C ALA A 246 9.71 8.10 9.05
N TRP A 247 8.58 7.56 9.52
CA TRP A 247 8.55 6.51 10.54
C TRP A 247 9.26 5.24 10.07
N SER A 248 9.05 4.85 8.81
CA SER A 248 9.75 3.71 8.20
C SER A 248 11.27 3.92 8.17
N ALA A 249 11.75 5.09 7.78
CA ALA A 249 13.16 5.41 7.78
C ALA A 249 13.78 5.35 9.18
N LEU A 250 13.05 5.88 10.19
CA LEU A 250 13.47 5.81 11.59
C LEU A 250 13.56 4.36 12.07
N GLY A 251 12.56 3.53 11.77
CA GLY A 251 12.58 2.11 12.13
C GLY A 251 13.78 1.36 11.55
N LYS A 252 14.08 1.57 10.27
CA LYS A 252 15.28 1.00 9.62
C LYS A 252 16.58 1.46 10.30
N ALA A 253 16.68 2.75 10.65
CA ALA A 253 17.85 3.28 11.35
C ALA A 253 18.02 2.59 12.73
N VAL A 254 16.92 2.37 13.46
CA VAL A 254 16.93 1.64 14.74
C VAL A 254 17.40 0.20 14.55
N GLY A 255 16.83 -0.53 13.57
CA GLY A 255 17.22 -1.92 13.30
C GLY A 255 18.70 -2.04 12.90
N CYS A 256 19.21 -1.14 12.07
CA CYS A 256 20.62 -1.10 11.70
C CYS A 256 21.53 -0.81 12.90
N TYR A 257 21.12 0.15 13.76
CA TYR A 257 21.89 0.47 14.98
C TYR A 257 21.95 -0.72 15.93
N GLU A 258 20.80 -1.37 16.22
CA GLU A 258 20.76 -2.56 17.08
C GLU A 258 21.62 -3.69 16.51
N ALA A 259 21.55 -3.96 15.21
CA ALA A 259 22.38 -4.97 14.58
C ALA A 259 23.89 -4.66 14.74
N ALA A 260 24.29 -3.40 14.57
CA ALA A 260 25.69 -2.98 14.71
C ALA A 260 26.19 -3.07 16.15
N VAL A 261 25.35 -2.81 17.15
CA VAL A 261 25.70 -2.91 18.58
C VAL A 261 25.86 -4.36 19.02
N HIS A 262 25.12 -5.28 18.42
CA HIS A 262 25.15 -6.71 18.75
C HIS A 262 26.16 -7.51 17.93
N TYR A 263 26.79 -6.91 16.92
CA TYR A 263 27.85 -7.52 16.12
C TYR A 263 29.21 -7.44 16.84
#